data_4872d3a2981621011ef98b4183c94bba
#
_entry.id   4872d3a2981621011ef98b4183c94bba
#
_cell.length_a   1.000
_cell.length_b   1.000
_cell.length_c   1.000
_cell.angle_alpha   90.00
_cell.angle_beta   90.00
_cell.angle_gamma   90.00
#
_symmetry.space_group_name_H-M   'P 1'
#
loop_
_entity.id
_entity.type
_entity.pdbx_description
1 polymer ?
#
loop_
_entity_poly.entity_id
_entity_poly.type
_entity_poly.pdbx_seq_one_letter_code
_entity_poly.pdbx_strand_id
1 'polypeptide(L)'
;MYTLCVAEKPSVAEEIAHILNADKKNTAEGYYEGNGYLVTWCVGHLVGLAEPEAYSENFRMWSMDVIPLIPAKWKLTIIENTKHQFYNVKKLLNREDVELVIDCGDYGPQGHYIQWLVRVMSGCKKPVKKLCAKSITDNELRRAFTELEDINKFNYIIVGQFTKAKADWIIGMCLSRYFSVKYRENLNKGEVLSVGRVQSATWNFVVERYYEIKNFVPKPYYQLQITTENGVKAIYYDGNNNKIDDEYKAKEIEVNLRKQNKACVENVIIE
;
A
#
# COMPACT_ATOMS: atom_id res chain seq x y z
N MET A 1 -24.68 25.92 -9.09
CA MET A 1 -24.49 24.97 -7.99
C MET A 1 -23.70 23.80 -8.52
N TYR A 2 -22.68 23.35 -7.76
CA TYR A 2 -21.74 22.32 -8.18
C TYR A 2 -21.73 21.14 -7.22
N THR A 3 -21.42 19.96 -7.77
CA THR A 3 -21.00 18.79 -7.01
C THR A 3 -19.47 18.66 -7.13
N LEU A 4 -18.77 18.59 -6.01
CA LEU A 4 -17.32 18.46 -5.97
C LEU A 4 -16.90 17.00 -5.78
N CYS A 5 -16.16 16.46 -6.74
CA CYS A 5 -15.52 15.16 -6.67
C CYS A 5 -14.06 15.35 -6.21
N VAL A 6 -13.63 14.60 -5.19
CA VAL A 6 -12.24 14.64 -4.69
C VAL A 6 -11.62 13.26 -4.85
N ALA A 7 -10.76 13.09 -5.84
CA ALA A 7 -10.03 11.85 -6.10
C ALA A 7 -8.78 11.71 -5.22
N GLU A 8 -8.21 10.51 -5.13
CA GLU A 8 -6.95 10.29 -4.41
C GLU A 8 -5.71 10.69 -5.22
N LYS A 9 -5.81 10.58 -6.56
CA LYS A 9 -4.69 10.80 -7.50
C LYS A 9 -5.15 11.61 -8.72
N PRO A 10 -4.22 12.35 -9.37
CA PRO A 10 -4.53 13.10 -10.59
C PRO A 10 -5.14 12.25 -11.72
N SER A 11 -4.58 11.06 -11.96
CA SER A 11 -5.06 10.14 -13.01
C SER A 11 -6.51 9.69 -12.80
N VAL A 12 -6.90 9.40 -11.55
CA VAL A 12 -8.28 9.04 -11.22
C VAL A 12 -9.23 10.24 -11.41
N ALA A 13 -8.75 11.45 -11.07
CA ALA A 13 -9.53 12.66 -11.30
C ALA A 13 -9.77 12.93 -12.79
N GLU A 14 -8.81 12.64 -13.64
CA GLU A 14 -8.91 12.77 -15.09
C GLU A 14 -9.98 11.83 -15.66
N GLU A 15 -9.98 10.56 -15.29
CA GLU A 15 -11.00 9.59 -15.68
C GLU A 15 -12.40 10.00 -15.19
N ILE A 16 -12.50 10.45 -13.94
CA ILE A 16 -13.77 10.94 -13.38
C ILE A 16 -14.26 12.19 -14.15
N ALA A 17 -13.37 13.12 -14.45
CA ALA A 17 -13.70 14.31 -15.21
C ALA A 17 -14.22 13.95 -16.61
N HIS A 18 -13.55 13.00 -17.27
CA HIS A 18 -13.97 12.50 -18.59
C HIS A 18 -15.39 11.92 -18.57
N ILE A 19 -15.70 11.00 -17.67
CA ILE A 19 -17.03 10.36 -17.61
C ILE A 19 -18.16 11.33 -17.23
N LEU A 20 -17.82 12.42 -16.50
CA LEU A 20 -18.76 13.46 -16.08
C LEU A 20 -18.89 14.61 -17.09
N ASN A 21 -18.12 14.59 -18.18
CA ASN A 21 -17.97 15.68 -19.15
C ASN A 21 -17.56 17.02 -18.48
N ALA A 22 -16.64 16.93 -17.54
CA ALA A 22 -16.03 18.07 -16.84
C ALA A 22 -14.69 18.43 -17.47
N ASP A 23 -14.68 18.75 -18.76
CA ASP A 23 -13.47 18.77 -19.60
C ASP A 23 -12.61 20.03 -19.46
N LYS A 24 -13.16 21.09 -18.84
CA LYS A 24 -12.42 22.35 -18.67
C LYS A 24 -11.40 22.23 -17.54
N LYS A 25 -10.15 22.00 -17.91
CA LYS A 25 -9.03 21.90 -16.97
C LYS A 25 -8.56 23.27 -16.49
N ASN A 26 -8.61 23.52 -15.21
CA ASN A 26 -7.95 24.65 -14.55
C ASN A 26 -6.64 24.18 -13.91
N THR A 27 -5.55 24.26 -14.65
CA THR A 27 -4.25 23.77 -14.23
C THR A 27 -3.68 24.59 -13.04
N ALA A 28 -3.95 25.87 -12.97
CA ALA A 28 -3.43 26.74 -11.92
C ALA A 28 -4.06 26.44 -10.55
N GLU A 29 -5.34 26.07 -10.54
CA GLU A 29 -6.08 25.78 -9.30
C GLU A 29 -6.29 24.28 -9.06
N GLY A 30 -5.81 23.41 -9.95
CA GLY A 30 -5.77 21.96 -9.77
C GLY A 30 -7.15 21.27 -9.76
N TYR A 31 -8.02 21.62 -10.73
CA TYR A 31 -9.31 20.95 -10.90
C TYR A 31 -9.80 20.95 -12.35
N TYR A 32 -10.78 20.10 -12.63
CA TYR A 32 -11.58 20.12 -13.86
C TYR A 32 -12.98 20.64 -13.56
N GLU A 33 -13.60 21.31 -14.54
CA GLU A 33 -14.94 21.90 -14.42
C GLU A 33 -15.77 21.58 -15.65
N GLY A 34 -17.03 21.25 -15.46
CA GLY A 34 -18.02 21.05 -16.51
C GLY A 34 -19.26 20.32 -16.01
N ASN A 35 -20.33 20.44 -16.73
CA ASN A 35 -21.60 19.73 -16.50
C ASN A 35 -22.11 19.77 -15.04
N GLY A 36 -21.85 20.86 -14.30
CA GLY A 36 -22.25 21.01 -12.89
C GLY A 36 -21.31 20.29 -11.90
N TYR A 37 -20.17 19.79 -12.36
CA TYR A 37 -19.16 19.13 -11.54
C TYR A 37 -17.87 19.93 -11.48
N LEU A 38 -17.22 19.81 -10.33
CA LEU A 38 -15.81 20.16 -10.11
C LEU A 38 -15.10 18.87 -9.72
N VAL A 39 -13.99 18.56 -10.35
CA VAL A 39 -13.22 17.36 -10.05
C VAL A 39 -11.81 17.77 -9.69
N THR A 40 -11.40 17.49 -8.46
CA THR A 40 -10.05 17.74 -7.95
C THR A 40 -9.45 16.46 -7.36
N TRP A 41 -8.21 16.54 -6.90
CA TRP A 41 -7.48 15.36 -6.43
C TRP A 41 -6.55 15.66 -5.27
N CYS A 42 -6.22 14.61 -4.52
CA CYS A 42 -5.07 14.56 -3.66
C CYS A 42 -3.84 14.03 -4.43
N VAL A 43 -2.67 14.13 -3.84
CA VAL A 43 -1.43 13.51 -4.35
C VAL A 43 -0.89 12.51 -3.31
N GLY A 44 -1.79 11.61 -2.87
CA GLY A 44 -1.60 10.81 -1.68
C GLY A 44 -1.94 11.62 -0.42
N HIS A 45 -1.19 11.44 0.66
CA HIS A 45 -1.42 12.19 1.91
C HIS A 45 -1.13 13.68 1.78
N LEU A 46 -2.12 14.52 2.06
CA LEU A 46 -1.98 15.98 2.19
C LEU A 46 -1.90 16.43 3.65
N VAL A 47 -2.39 15.59 4.55
CA VAL A 47 -2.46 15.81 5.99
C VAL A 47 -1.94 14.59 6.72
N GLY A 48 -1.22 14.79 7.80
CA GLY A 48 -0.68 13.73 8.66
C GLY A 48 -0.77 14.07 10.13
N LEU A 49 -0.24 13.20 10.98
CA LEU A 49 -0.02 13.51 12.39
C LEU A 49 1.13 14.51 12.51
N ALA A 50 1.02 15.42 13.46
CA ALA A 50 2.05 16.42 13.70
C ALA A 50 3.36 15.80 14.20
N GLU A 51 4.47 16.50 13.97
CA GLU A 51 5.78 16.13 14.48
C GLU A 51 5.84 16.21 16.01
N PRO A 52 6.77 15.51 16.68
CA PRO A 52 6.86 15.46 18.14
C PRO A 52 6.88 16.84 18.82
N GLU A 53 7.57 17.79 18.24
CA GLU A 53 7.73 19.16 18.77
C GLU A 53 6.40 19.91 18.89
N ALA A 54 5.42 19.58 18.06
CA ALA A 54 4.09 20.19 18.12
C ALA A 54 3.28 19.77 19.37
N TYR A 55 3.68 18.68 20.02
CA TYR A 55 2.99 18.18 21.23
C TYR A 55 3.63 18.69 22.52
N SER A 56 4.98 18.74 22.58
CA SER A 56 5.74 19.24 23.71
C SER A 56 7.11 19.70 23.26
N GLU A 57 7.58 20.82 23.83
CA GLU A 57 8.95 21.31 23.58
C GLU A 57 10.01 20.28 24.00
N ASN A 58 9.75 19.52 25.06
CA ASN A 58 10.64 18.45 25.50
C ASN A 58 10.79 17.34 24.45
N PHE A 59 9.81 17.14 23.59
CA PHE A 59 9.89 16.16 22.52
C PHE A 59 10.82 16.56 21.36
N ARG A 60 11.37 17.79 21.39
CA ARG A 60 12.43 18.19 20.46
C ARG A 60 13.76 17.49 20.75
N MET A 61 14.01 17.15 22.02
CA MET A 61 15.26 16.51 22.40
C MET A 61 15.29 15.01 22.05
N TRP A 62 16.42 14.58 21.53
CA TRP A 62 16.69 13.15 21.27
C TRP A 62 17.50 12.59 22.45
N SER A 63 16.80 12.25 23.53
CA SER A 63 17.37 11.61 24.72
C SER A 63 16.51 10.43 25.16
N MET A 64 17.08 9.56 25.99
CA MET A 64 16.34 8.42 26.56
C MET A 64 15.25 8.88 27.54
N ASP A 65 15.42 10.03 28.19
CA ASP A 65 14.53 10.54 29.23
C ASP A 65 13.18 11.01 28.69
N VAL A 66 13.06 11.26 27.38
CA VAL A 66 11.82 11.70 26.75
C VAL A 66 11.02 10.55 26.14
N ILE A 67 11.52 9.33 26.21
CA ILE A 67 10.85 8.12 25.70
C ILE A 67 10.12 7.44 26.85
N PRO A 68 8.81 7.03 26.67
CA PRO A 68 8.04 7.05 25.42
C PRO A 68 7.37 8.40 25.10
N LEU A 69 7.32 8.74 23.79
CA LEU A 69 6.60 9.89 23.30
C LEU A 69 5.12 9.52 23.13
N ILE A 70 4.30 9.90 24.10
CA ILE A 70 2.85 9.61 24.06
C ILE A 70 2.09 10.94 24.15
N PRO A 71 1.56 11.46 23.02
CA PRO A 71 0.77 12.68 23.03
C PRO A 71 -0.54 12.53 23.81
N ALA A 72 -0.84 13.46 24.70
CA ALA A 72 -2.13 13.48 25.40
C ALA A 72 -3.31 13.78 24.46
N LYS A 73 -3.08 14.64 23.47
CA LYS A 73 -4.05 14.96 22.40
C LYS A 73 -3.35 14.92 21.05
N TRP A 74 -3.92 14.22 20.10
CA TRP A 74 -3.38 14.12 18.74
C TRP A 74 -3.67 15.38 17.93
N LYS A 75 -2.67 15.87 17.22
CA LYS A 75 -2.76 17.03 16.33
C LYS A 75 -2.52 16.59 14.90
N LEU A 76 -3.26 17.17 13.97
CA LEU A 76 -3.06 17.02 12.53
C LEU A 76 -2.24 18.18 12.01
N THR A 77 -1.44 17.93 10.98
CA THR A 77 -0.66 18.95 10.28
C THR A 77 -0.76 18.76 8.77
N ILE A 78 -0.60 19.86 8.04
CA ILE A 78 -0.51 19.84 6.57
C ILE A 78 0.92 19.41 6.21
N ILE A 79 1.05 18.48 5.29
CA ILE A 79 2.35 18.01 4.79
C ILE A 79 2.95 19.10 3.89
N GLU A 80 4.14 19.60 4.22
CA GLU A 80 4.74 20.78 3.57
C GLU A 80 4.90 20.59 2.06
N ASN A 81 5.39 19.43 1.62
CA ASN A 81 5.61 19.14 0.20
C ASN A 81 4.32 19.11 -0.64
N THR A 82 3.16 18.92 -0.01
CA THR A 82 1.85 18.84 -0.68
C THR A 82 0.92 19.99 -0.28
N LYS A 83 1.44 20.97 0.43
CA LYS A 83 0.69 22.09 1.01
C LYS A 83 -0.08 22.90 -0.03
N HIS A 84 0.51 23.16 -1.20
CA HIS A 84 -0.16 23.86 -2.29
C HIS A 84 -1.44 23.12 -2.70
N GLN A 85 -1.37 21.80 -2.92
CA GLN A 85 -2.51 20.99 -3.30
C GLN A 85 -3.57 20.92 -2.19
N PHE A 86 -3.15 20.87 -0.93
CA PHE A 86 -4.08 20.95 0.20
C PHE A 86 -4.92 22.24 0.15
N TYR A 87 -4.31 23.38 -0.08
CA TYR A 87 -5.03 24.65 -0.14
C TYR A 87 -5.95 24.75 -1.35
N ASN A 88 -5.58 24.20 -2.51
CA ASN A 88 -6.44 24.09 -3.66
C ASN A 88 -7.72 23.28 -3.34
N VAL A 89 -7.55 22.09 -2.77
CA VAL A 89 -8.68 21.23 -2.36
C VAL A 89 -9.51 21.90 -1.26
N LYS A 90 -8.87 22.52 -0.26
CA LYS A 90 -9.56 23.27 0.80
C LYS A 90 -10.42 24.41 0.24
N LYS A 91 -9.89 25.19 -0.71
CA LYS A 91 -10.63 26.27 -1.38
C LYS A 91 -11.92 25.71 -2.04
N LEU A 92 -11.80 24.61 -2.79
CA LEU A 92 -12.94 23.98 -3.46
C LEU A 92 -13.95 23.40 -2.49
N LEU A 93 -13.50 22.70 -1.44
CA LEU A 93 -14.36 22.14 -0.39
C LEU A 93 -15.22 23.20 0.32
N ASN A 94 -14.73 24.44 0.40
CA ASN A 94 -15.41 25.54 1.09
C ASN A 94 -16.06 26.58 0.14
N ARG A 95 -16.08 26.35 -1.18
CA ARG A 95 -16.80 27.20 -2.14
C ARG A 95 -18.29 27.25 -1.81
N GLU A 96 -18.89 28.43 -1.82
CA GLU A 96 -20.31 28.63 -1.49
C GLU A 96 -21.24 27.95 -2.51
N ASP A 97 -20.84 27.89 -3.77
CA ASP A 97 -21.60 27.29 -4.87
C ASP A 97 -21.44 25.76 -4.99
N VAL A 98 -20.70 25.11 -4.07
CA VAL A 98 -20.62 23.65 -3.92
C VAL A 98 -21.63 23.19 -2.88
N GLU A 99 -22.55 22.31 -3.25
CA GLU A 99 -23.61 21.79 -2.37
C GLU A 99 -23.30 20.38 -1.83
N LEU A 100 -22.66 19.55 -2.63
CA LEU A 100 -22.36 18.16 -2.34
C LEU A 100 -20.89 17.86 -2.62
N VAL A 101 -20.28 17.08 -1.74
CA VAL A 101 -18.94 16.52 -1.95
C VAL A 101 -19.04 15.02 -2.19
N ILE A 102 -18.41 14.52 -3.24
CA ILE A 102 -18.24 13.09 -3.50
C ILE A 102 -16.80 12.71 -3.18
N ASP A 103 -16.63 11.88 -2.18
CA ASP A 103 -15.36 11.26 -1.83
C ASP A 103 -15.05 10.15 -2.84
N CYS A 104 -14.12 10.41 -3.74
CA CYS A 104 -13.66 9.51 -4.79
C CYS A 104 -12.26 8.93 -4.48
N GLY A 105 -11.88 8.87 -3.20
CA GLY A 105 -10.68 8.15 -2.77
C GLY A 105 -10.81 6.64 -3.03
N ASP A 106 -9.67 5.96 -3.11
CA ASP A 106 -9.63 4.51 -3.32
C ASP A 106 -10.53 3.79 -2.29
N TYR A 107 -11.15 2.67 -2.68
CA TYR A 107 -12.07 1.93 -1.82
C TYR A 107 -11.37 1.25 -0.63
N GLY A 108 -10.05 1.18 -0.65
CA GLY A 108 -9.24 0.66 0.44
C GLY A 108 -9.23 1.55 1.69
N PRO A 109 -8.86 1.01 2.86
CA PRO A 109 -8.85 1.74 4.13
C PRO A 109 -8.04 3.04 4.10
N GLN A 110 -6.94 3.09 3.33
CA GLN A 110 -6.11 4.29 3.19
C GLN A 110 -6.84 5.41 2.43
N GLY A 111 -7.55 5.09 1.35
CA GLY A 111 -8.31 6.10 0.60
C GLY A 111 -9.37 6.78 1.46
N HIS A 112 -10.12 6.01 2.26
CA HIS A 112 -11.07 6.58 3.24
C HIS A 112 -10.37 7.50 4.25
N TYR A 113 -9.20 7.11 4.75
CA TYR A 113 -8.46 7.86 5.74
C TYR A 113 -7.88 9.16 5.18
N ILE A 114 -7.28 9.14 4.00
CA ILE A 114 -6.74 10.31 3.30
C ILE A 114 -7.84 11.34 3.11
N GLN A 115 -8.97 10.94 2.56
CA GLN A 115 -10.10 11.82 2.29
C GLN A 115 -10.70 12.42 3.57
N TRP A 116 -10.82 11.61 4.62
CA TRP A 116 -11.29 12.09 5.92
C TRP A 116 -10.35 13.14 6.52
N LEU A 117 -9.03 12.91 6.49
CA LEU A 117 -8.05 13.87 7.00
C LEU A 117 -8.16 15.24 6.30
N VAL A 118 -8.29 15.23 4.97
CA VAL A 118 -8.41 16.44 4.17
C VAL A 118 -9.69 17.20 4.51
N ARG A 119 -10.83 16.51 4.64
CA ARG A 119 -12.10 17.11 5.02
C ARG A 119 -12.06 17.74 6.41
N VAL A 120 -11.55 17.01 7.39
CA VAL A 120 -11.43 17.50 8.78
C VAL A 120 -10.51 18.72 8.84
N MET A 121 -9.36 18.65 8.22
CA MET A 121 -8.36 19.74 8.25
C MET A 121 -8.80 20.97 7.43
N SER A 122 -9.63 20.77 6.39
CA SER A 122 -10.21 21.88 5.62
C SER A 122 -11.35 22.57 6.35
N GLY A 123 -11.96 21.95 7.36
CA GLY A 123 -13.14 22.44 8.06
C GLY A 123 -14.42 22.29 7.24
N CYS A 124 -14.46 21.40 6.24
CA CYS A 124 -15.62 21.17 5.39
C CYS A 124 -16.81 20.65 6.20
N LYS A 125 -17.97 21.32 6.08
CA LYS A 125 -19.25 20.95 6.74
C LYS A 125 -20.32 20.50 5.77
N LYS A 126 -19.99 20.37 4.49
CA LYS A 126 -20.95 20.00 3.43
C LYS A 126 -21.34 18.53 3.52
N PRO A 127 -22.51 18.16 2.98
CA PRO A 127 -22.89 16.77 2.80
C PRO A 127 -21.84 16.02 1.98
N VAL A 128 -21.56 14.78 2.36
CA VAL A 128 -20.57 13.94 1.69
C VAL A 128 -21.17 12.58 1.35
N LYS A 129 -20.95 12.13 0.13
CA LYS A 129 -21.23 10.79 -0.34
C LYS A 129 -19.93 10.10 -0.73
N LYS A 130 -19.90 8.77 -0.68
CA LYS A 130 -18.75 7.95 -1.09
C LYS A 130 -18.99 7.32 -2.44
N LEU A 131 -18.06 7.47 -3.36
CA LEU A 131 -17.98 6.70 -4.60
C LEU A 131 -17.28 5.36 -4.31
N CYS A 132 -18.03 4.26 -4.50
CA CYS A 132 -17.53 2.90 -4.27
C CYS A 132 -17.27 2.20 -5.61
N ALA A 133 -16.15 2.53 -6.25
CA ALA A 133 -15.73 1.90 -7.49
C ALA A 133 -14.66 0.81 -7.24
N LYS A 134 -14.83 -0.35 -7.85
CA LYS A 134 -13.86 -1.48 -7.75
C LYS A 134 -12.71 -1.35 -8.76
N SER A 135 -12.91 -0.56 -9.81
CA SER A 135 -11.91 -0.24 -10.82
C SER A 135 -12.17 1.15 -11.40
N ILE A 136 -11.21 1.68 -12.16
CA ILE A 136 -11.31 2.99 -12.82
C ILE A 136 -11.82 2.90 -14.27
N THR A 137 -12.43 1.78 -14.67
CA THR A 137 -13.03 1.67 -16.00
C THR A 137 -14.31 2.49 -16.10
N ASP A 138 -14.59 3.06 -17.27
CA ASP A 138 -15.76 3.90 -17.53
C ASP A 138 -17.09 3.28 -17.05
N ASN A 139 -17.31 2.02 -17.38
CA ASN A 139 -18.53 1.31 -17.01
C ASN A 139 -18.69 1.20 -15.49
N GLU A 140 -17.62 0.89 -14.79
CA GLU A 140 -17.63 0.76 -13.33
C GLU A 140 -17.80 2.12 -12.65
N LEU A 141 -17.10 3.15 -13.13
CA LEU A 141 -17.24 4.50 -12.59
C LEU A 141 -18.68 5.01 -12.80
N ARG A 142 -19.25 4.87 -14.01
CA ARG A 142 -20.65 5.27 -14.28
C ARG A 142 -21.63 4.53 -13.37
N ARG A 143 -21.47 3.21 -13.18
CA ARG A 143 -22.27 2.44 -12.24
C ARG A 143 -22.15 2.99 -10.82
N ALA A 144 -20.89 3.19 -10.33
CA ALA A 144 -20.64 3.67 -8.99
C ALA A 144 -21.23 5.09 -8.72
N PHE A 145 -21.29 5.95 -9.72
CA PHE A 145 -21.95 7.26 -9.60
C PHE A 145 -23.47 7.16 -9.45
N THR A 146 -24.11 6.07 -9.91
CA THR A 146 -25.55 5.84 -9.67
C THR A 146 -25.83 5.24 -8.28
N GLU A 147 -24.81 4.72 -7.59
CA GLU A 147 -24.93 3.98 -6.32
C GLU A 147 -24.07 4.61 -5.22
N LEU A 148 -24.11 5.94 -5.08
CA LEU A 148 -23.32 6.64 -4.07
C LEU A 148 -23.75 6.26 -2.64
N GLU A 149 -22.79 5.90 -1.82
CA GLU A 149 -22.99 5.45 -0.45
C GLU A 149 -22.93 6.61 0.57
N ASP A 150 -23.60 6.42 1.71
CA ASP A 150 -23.44 7.33 2.86
C ASP A 150 -22.03 7.16 3.45
N ILE A 151 -21.29 8.27 3.56
CA ILE A 151 -19.94 8.29 4.10
C ILE A 151 -19.87 7.76 5.54
N ASN A 152 -20.92 7.87 6.33
CA ASN A 152 -20.96 7.43 7.71
C ASN A 152 -20.85 5.91 7.86
N LYS A 153 -21.20 5.14 6.84
CA LYS A 153 -21.02 3.68 6.83
C LYS A 153 -19.54 3.27 7.00
N PHE A 154 -18.61 4.15 6.68
CA PHE A 154 -17.17 3.89 6.68
C PHE A 154 -16.42 4.43 7.91
N ASN A 155 -17.12 4.99 8.89
CA ASN A 155 -16.51 5.59 10.08
C ASN A 155 -15.62 4.60 10.86
N TYR A 156 -16.01 3.31 10.92
CA TYR A 156 -15.20 2.29 11.59
C TYR A 156 -13.84 2.06 10.91
N ILE A 157 -13.78 2.17 9.57
CA ILE A 157 -12.52 2.09 8.81
C ILE A 157 -11.60 3.26 9.16
N ILE A 158 -12.18 4.47 9.21
CA ILE A 158 -11.46 5.70 9.55
C ILE A 158 -10.87 5.61 10.96
N VAL A 159 -11.67 5.16 11.95
CA VAL A 159 -11.20 4.96 13.33
C VAL A 159 -10.06 3.94 13.38
N GLY A 160 -10.19 2.82 12.67
CA GLY A 160 -9.14 1.81 12.59
C GLY A 160 -7.84 2.35 11.99
N GLN A 161 -7.92 3.10 10.88
CA GLN A 161 -6.75 3.69 10.23
C GLN A 161 -6.11 4.80 11.07
N PHE A 162 -6.90 5.63 11.73
CA PHE A 162 -6.38 6.65 12.64
C PHE A 162 -5.66 6.02 13.83
N THR A 163 -6.19 4.94 14.39
CA THR A 163 -5.55 4.18 15.47
C THR A 163 -4.23 3.54 15.00
N LYS A 164 -4.22 2.95 13.80
CA LYS A 164 -3.00 2.44 13.18
C LYS A 164 -1.96 3.54 12.98
N ALA A 165 -2.36 4.72 12.46
CA ALA A 165 -1.45 5.85 12.26
C ALA A 165 -0.81 6.31 13.58
N LYS A 166 -1.58 6.37 14.68
CA LYS A 166 -1.06 6.67 16.02
C LYS A 166 -0.05 5.64 16.50
N ALA A 167 -0.35 4.35 16.33
CA ALA A 167 0.56 3.27 16.70
C ALA A 167 1.86 3.32 15.88
N ASP A 168 1.75 3.51 14.57
CA ASP A 168 2.91 3.66 13.68
C ASP A 168 3.76 4.88 14.05
N TRP A 169 3.13 6.00 14.43
CA TRP A 169 3.82 7.21 14.89
C TRP A 169 4.56 6.96 16.22
N ILE A 170 3.90 6.38 17.23
CA ILE A 170 4.53 6.09 18.53
C ILE A 170 5.72 5.15 18.33
N ILE A 171 5.52 4.03 17.65
CA ILE A 171 6.57 3.03 17.42
C ILE A 171 7.74 3.65 16.63
N GLY A 172 7.43 4.32 15.52
CA GLY A 172 8.44 4.94 14.66
C GLY A 172 9.24 6.01 15.38
N MET A 173 8.57 6.95 16.05
CA MET A 173 9.24 8.06 16.74
C MET A 173 10.03 7.58 17.97
N CYS A 174 9.48 6.68 18.79
CA CYS A 174 10.17 6.19 19.98
C CYS A 174 11.37 5.30 19.61
N LEU A 175 11.18 4.32 18.75
CA LEU A 175 12.25 3.37 18.44
C LEU A 175 13.35 3.97 17.57
N SER A 176 13.02 4.84 16.60
CA SER A 176 14.03 5.54 15.83
C SER A 176 14.91 6.41 16.73
N ARG A 177 14.33 7.12 17.69
CA ARG A 177 15.09 7.91 18.67
C ARG A 177 15.90 7.02 19.60
N TYR A 178 15.28 5.98 20.16
CA TYR A 178 15.96 5.03 21.04
C TYR A 178 17.23 4.47 20.40
N PHE A 179 17.10 3.90 19.21
CA PHE A 179 18.24 3.28 18.53
C PHE A 179 19.28 4.31 18.07
N SER A 180 18.85 5.47 17.58
CA SER A 180 19.77 6.54 17.17
C SER A 180 20.56 7.11 18.36
N VAL A 181 19.95 7.24 19.54
CA VAL A 181 20.64 7.68 20.77
C VAL A 181 21.55 6.57 21.29
N LYS A 182 21.08 5.33 21.36
CA LYS A 182 21.82 4.19 21.87
C LYS A 182 23.10 3.89 21.06
N TYR A 183 23.02 4.02 19.74
CA TYR A 183 24.13 3.72 18.83
C TYR A 183 24.80 4.97 18.24
N ARG A 184 24.64 6.12 18.91
CA ARG A 184 25.14 7.43 18.43
C ARG A 184 26.63 7.42 18.08
N GLU A 185 27.45 6.70 18.83
CA GLU A 185 28.90 6.58 18.60
C GLU A 185 29.25 5.85 17.30
N ASN A 186 28.34 5.03 16.80
CA ASN A 186 28.50 4.26 15.57
C ASN A 186 27.91 4.97 14.33
N LEU A 187 27.29 6.13 14.51
CA LEU A 187 26.61 6.86 13.46
C LEU A 187 27.41 8.10 13.03
N ASN A 188 27.33 8.44 11.76
CA ASN A 188 27.85 9.71 11.27
C ASN A 188 27.03 10.88 11.82
N LYS A 189 27.62 12.07 11.81
CA LYS A 189 26.94 13.29 12.29
C LYS A 189 25.67 13.55 11.48
N GLY A 190 24.51 13.56 12.15
CA GLY A 190 23.20 13.76 11.54
C GLY A 190 22.54 12.51 11.00
N GLU A 191 23.19 11.35 11.09
CA GLU A 191 22.60 10.08 10.70
C GLU A 191 21.59 9.59 11.76
N VAL A 192 20.49 8.99 11.29
CA VAL A 192 19.39 8.48 12.10
C VAL A 192 19.09 7.03 11.76
N LEU A 193 18.99 6.19 12.78
CA LEU A 193 18.47 4.82 12.61
C LEU A 193 16.96 4.84 12.57
N SER A 194 16.42 4.89 11.37
CA SER A 194 14.96 4.85 11.17
C SER A 194 14.42 3.44 11.46
N VAL A 195 13.44 3.38 12.35
CA VAL A 195 12.74 2.14 12.72
C VAL A 195 11.25 2.30 12.47
N GLY A 196 10.67 1.34 11.82
CA GLY A 196 9.24 1.34 11.55
C GLY A 196 8.69 -0.08 11.48
N ARG A 197 7.45 -0.25 11.87
CA ARG A 197 6.79 -1.55 11.97
C ARG A 197 6.83 -2.37 10.66
N VAL A 198 6.62 -1.72 9.53
CA VAL A 198 6.71 -2.35 8.20
C VAL A 198 8.13 -2.29 7.66
N GLN A 199 8.79 -1.15 7.76
CA GLN A 199 10.14 -0.93 7.26
C GLN A 199 11.15 -1.93 7.83
N SER A 200 11.16 -2.09 9.16
CA SER A 200 12.12 -2.99 9.81
C SER A 200 11.88 -4.45 9.47
N ALA A 201 10.63 -4.88 9.36
CA ALA A 201 10.29 -6.23 8.92
C ALA A 201 10.75 -6.48 7.47
N THR A 202 10.53 -5.51 6.57
CA THR A 202 10.99 -5.61 5.18
C THR A 202 12.51 -5.71 5.09
N TRP A 203 13.23 -4.88 5.86
CA TRP A 203 14.69 -4.99 5.95
C TRP A 203 15.15 -6.35 6.44
N ASN A 204 14.47 -6.93 7.44
CA ASN A 204 14.81 -8.26 7.94
C ASN A 204 14.73 -9.33 6.83
N PHE A 205 13.68 -9.32 6.00
CA PHE A 205 13.59 -10.26 4.87
C PHE A 205 14.77 -10.11 3.89
N VAL A 206 15.20 -8.89 3.61
CA VAL A 206 16.36 -8.65 2.73
C VAL A 206 17.64 -9.17 3.37
N VAL A 207 17.84 -8.94 4.67
CA VAL A 207 19.00 -9.41 5.42
C VAL A 207 19.02 -10.93 5.50
N GLU A 208 17.91 -11.58 5.83
CA GLU A 208 17.78 -13.04 5.85
C GLU A 208 18.13 -13.63 4.49
N ARG A 209 17.55 -13.08 3.42
CA ARG A 209 17.85 -13.54 2.06
C ARG A 209 19.32 -13.35 1.67
N TYR A 210 19.94 -12.25 2.07
CA TYR A 210 21.36 -12.02 1.86
C TYR A 210 22.22 -13.13 2.53
N TYR A 211 21.91 -13.48 3.79
CA TYR A 211 22.65 -14.54 4.48
C TYR A 211 22.34 -15.93 3.93
N GLU A 212 21.13 -16.22 3.51
CA GLU A 212 20.80 -17.46 2.79
C GLU A 212 21.68 -17.63 1.55
N ILE A 213 21.80 -16.57 0.73
CA ILE A 213 22.61 -16.58 -0.49
C ILE A 213 24.09 -16.71 -0.15
N LYS A 214 24.57 -15.91 0.83
CA LYS A 214 25.98 -15.90 1.23
C LYS A 214 26.44 -17.24 1.82
N ASN A 215 25.59 -17.90 2.58
CA ASN A 215 25.87 -19.17 3.25
C ASN A 215 25.37 -20.39 2.45
N PHE A 216 24.90 -20.17 1.23
CA PHE A 216 24.38 -21.24 0.40
C PHE A 216 25.49 -22.23 0.03
N VAL A 217 25.31 -23.47 0.43
CA VAL A 217 26.17 -24.59 0.04
C VAL A 217 25.42 -25.40 -1.01
N PRO A 218 25.89 -25.43 -2.27
CA PRO A 218 25.26 -26.22 -3.32
C PRO A 218 25.25 -27.71 -2.94
N LYS A 219 24.08 -28.33 -3.04
CA LYS A 219 23.93 -29.77 -2.91
C LYS A 219 23.55 -30.35 -4.27
N PRO A 220 24.27 -31.35 -4.78
CA PRO A 220 23.87 -32.02 -6.01
C PRO A 220 22.54 -32.76 -5.81
N TYR A 221 21.77 -32.82 -6.84
CA TYR A 221 20.59 -33.68 -6.92
C TYR A 221 20.54 -34.34 -8.30
N TYR A 222 19.87 -35.45 -8.40
CA TYR A 222 19.73 -36.23 -9.61
C TYR A 222 18.28 -36.23 -10.07
N GLN A 223 18.08 -36.20 -11.38
CA GLN A 223 16.77 -36.39 -12.00
C GLN A 223 16.86 -37.51 -13.02
N LEU A 224 15.90 -38.40 -13.02
CA LEU A 224 15.82 -39.48 -13.97
C LEU A 224 14.76 -39.13 -15.02
N GLN A 225 15.19 -39.13 -16.28
CA GLN A 225 14.32 -38.91 -17.42
C GLN A 225 14.32 -40.16 -18.31
N ILE A 226 13.15 -40.62 -18.69
CA ILE A 226 12.93 -41.68 -19.65
C ILE A 226 12.48 -41.05 -20.97
N THR A 227 13.00 -41.55 -22.08
CA THR A 227 12.50 -41.25 -23.40
C THR A 227 12.10 -42.54 -24.08
N THR A 228 10.82 -42.70 -24.43
CA THR A 228 10.32 -43.86 -25.11
C THR A 228 10.69 -43.87 -26.60
N GLU A 229 10.60 -45.02 -27.28
CA GLU A 229 10.83 -45.11 -28.73
C GLU A 229 9.93 -44.16 -29.54
N ASN A 230 8.71 -43.91 -29.05
CA ASN A 230 7.74 -43.00 -29.65
C ASN A 230 8.00 -41.53 -29.31
N GLY A 231 9.13 -41.19 -28.65
CA GLY A 231 9.53 -39.82 -28.33
C GLY A 231 8.86 -39.20 -27.10
N VAL A 232 8.05 -39.95 -26.33
CA VAL A 232 7.45 -39.44 -25.09
C VAL A 232 8.53 -39.36 -24.03
N LYS A 233 8.61 -38.16 -23.38
CA LYS A 233 9.52 -37.89 -22.28
C LYS A 233 8.75 -37.95 -20.96
N ALA A 234 9.26 -38.71 -20.01
CA ALA A 234 8.73 -38.81 -18.65
C ALA A 234 9.84 -38.57 -17.64
N ILE A 235 9.51 -37.85 -16.56
CA ILE A 235 10.44 -37.58 -15.45
C ILE A 235 9.99 -38.41 -14.26
N TYR A 236 10.93 -39.05 -13.60
CA TYR A 236 10.65 -39.80 -12.38
C TYR A 236 10.10 -38.88 -11.28
N TYR A 237 9.07 -39.34 -10.61
CA TYR A 237 8.42 -38.64 -9.51
C TYR A 237 8.12 -39.64 -8.39
N ASP A 238 8.57 -39.36 -7.16
CA ASP A 238 8.44 -40.26 -6.02
C ASP A 238 7.14 -40.05 -5.20
N GLY A 239 6.23 -39.21 -5.68
CA GLY A 239 5.03 -38.79 -4.99
C GLY A 239 5.13 -37.45 -4.28
N ASN A 240 6.36 -36.94 -4.06
CA ASN A 240 6.62 -35.66 -3.41
C ASN A 240 7.35 -34.67 -4.34
N ASN A 241 8.38 -35.15 -5.03
CA ASN A 241 9.17 -34.32 -5.93
C ASN A 241 9.89 -35.17 -7.01
N ASN A 242 10.57 -34.51 -7.95
CA ASN A 242 11.31 -35.13 -9.04
C ASN A 242 12.84 -35.11 -8.82
N LYS A 243 13.29 -34.81 -7.59
CA LYS A 243 14.72 -34.70 -7.24
C LYS A 243 15.08 -35.85 -6.32
N ILE A 244 16.24 -36.46 -6.56
CA ILE A 244 16.82 -37.53 -5.75
C ILE A 244 18.13 -36.99 -5.20
N ASP A 245 18.24 -36.84 -3.89
CA ASP A 245 19.41 -36.25 -3.24
C ASP A 245 20.59 -37.26 -3.08
N ASP A 246 20.35 -38.54 -3.32
CA ASP A 246 21.32 -39.62 -3.18
C ASP A 246 21.66 -40.24 -4.54
N GLU A 247 22.94 -40.23 -4.89
CA GLU A 247 23.45 -40.78 -6.15
C GLU A 247 23.26 -42.29 -6.26
N TYR A 248 23.45 -43.02 -5.18
CA TYR A 248 23.29 -44.48 -5.18
C TYR A 248 21.82 -44.86 -5.41
N LYS A 249 20.91 -44.15 -4.74
CA LYS A 249 19.48 -44.33 -4.93
C LYS A 249 19.05 -44.00 -6.36
N ALA A 250 19.61 -42.93 -6.95
CA ALA A 250 19.34 -42.56 -8.33
C ALA A 250 19.78 -43.65 -9.32
N LYS A 251 21.01 -44.20 -9.12
CA LYS A 251 21.54 -45.30 -9.93
C LYS A 251 20.74 -46.63 -9.75
N GLU A 252 20.31 -46.93 -8.54
CA GLU A 252 19.47 -48.10 -8.27
C GLU A 252 18.16 -48.00 -9.01
N ILE A 253 17.48 -46.88 -8.95
CA ILE A 253 16.21 -46.62 -9.66
C ILE A 253 16.47 -46.72 -11.18
N GLU A 254 17.51 -46.11 -11.71
CA GLU A 254 17.88 -46.20 -13.14
C GLU A 254 18.04 -47.66 -13.59
N VAL A 255 18.78 -48.47 -12.84
CA VAL A 255 19.02 -49.88 -13.15
C VAL A 255 17.71 -50.64 -13.14
N ASN A 256 16.83 -50.39 -12.17
CA ASN A 256 15.53 -51.05 -12.09
C ASN A 256 14.62 -50.65 -13.24
N LEU A 257 14.57 -49.39 -13.63
CA LEU A 257 13.80 -48.91 -14.78
C LEU A 257 14.32 -49.49 -16.11
N ARG A 258 15.62 -49.60 -16.28
CA ARG A 258 16.23 -50.22 -17.49
C ARG A 258 15.88 -51.71 -17.64
N LYS A 259 15.59 -52.44 -16.56
CA LYS A 259 15.11 -53.83 -16.60
C LYS A 259 13.66 -53.95 -17.01
N GLN A 260 12.87 -52.90 -16.83
CA GLN A 260 11.47 -52.84 -17.19
C GLN A 260 11.32 -52.28 -18.61
N ASN A 261 11.14 -53.14 -19.59
CA ASN A 261 11.03 -52.72 -21.00
C ASN A 261 9.66 -52.12 -21.39
N LYS A 262 8.76 -51.88 -20.44
CA LYS A 262 7.42 -51.36 -20.66
C LYS A 262 7.00 -50.39 -19.57
N ALA A 263 6.33 -49.31 -19.96
CA ALA A 263 5.65 -48.40 -19.05
C ALA A 263 4.14 -48.41 -19.38
N CYS A 264 3.30 -48.34 -18.35
CA CYS A 264 1.85 -48.23 -18.49
C CYS A 264 1.43 -46.79 -18.15
N VAL A 265 0.52 -46.22 -18.92
CA VAL A 265 -0.14 -44.96 -18.58
C VAL A 265 -1.34 -45.31 -17.70
N GLU A 266 -1.29 -44.86 -16.42
CA GLU A 266 -2.38 -45.11 -15.47
C GLU A 266 -3.45 -44.01 -15.53
N ASN A 267 -3.04 -42.76 -15.73
CA ASN A 267 -3.96 -41.63 -15.81
C ASN A 267 -3.48 -40.59 -16.84
N VAL A 268 -4.44 -39.97 -17.52
CA VAL A 268 -4.23 -38.82 -18.39
C VAL A 268 -5.03 -37.66 -17.84
N ILE A 269 -4.38 -36.59 -17.45
CA ILE A 269 -5.03 -35.34 -17.05
C ILE A 269 -4.84 -34.35 -18.21
N ILE A 270 -5.94 -33.85 -18.74
CA ILE A 270 -5.94 -32.80 -19.76
C ILE A 270 -6.27 -31.47 -19.01
N GLU A 271 -5.33 -30.57 -18.96
CA GLU A 271 -5.51 -29.21 -18.42
C GLU A 271 -6.00 -28.25 -19.50
#